data_bd9886cd383a7d9e163d411fb2cc8753
#
_entry.id   bd9886cd383a7d9e163d411fb2cc8753
#
_cell.length_a   1.000
_cell.length_b   1.000
_cell.length_c   1.000
_cell.angle_alpha   90.00
_cell.angle_beta   90.00
_cell.angle_gamma   90.00
#
_symmetry.space_group_name_H-M   'P 1'
#
loop_
_entity.id
_entity.type
_entity.pdbx_description
1 polymer ?
#
loop_
_entity_poly.entity_id
_entity_poly.type
_entity_poly.pdbx_seq_one_letter_code
_entity_poly.pdbx_strand_id
1 'polypeptide(L)'
;MTRKNTLRFSLAFAAAGLVLAGCAGSMSQGASMTPAELDALTQKVVKESFRDKGIVKVSQAFADDPTTKACDAADVAGKPLSAERSKELEALNMKTVHWPADGKYLGDWKEGEKIAQSGRGRTWTDKAGAANGGNCYNCHQITKEEISFGTIGPSLYNYGKIRGVTDPSSPQAQEIVKYTWGKIWNSKAYNACSNMPRAGHAGILNENQVRDIVALLLDPKSPVNR
;
A
#
# COMPACT_ATOMS: atom_id res chain seq x y z
N MET A 1 -33.07 -32.83 74.03
CA MET A 1 -33.73 -31.56 74.44
C MET A 1 -33.11 -30.48 73.63
N THR A 2 -33.70 -29.76 72.84
CA THR A 2 -34.91 -29.10 72.45
C THR A 2 -34.54 -28.31 71.16
N ARG A 3 -35.17 -28.66 70.10
CA ARG A 3 -36.22 -27.94 69.35
C ARG A 3 -35.93 -26.49 68.88
N LYS A 4 -36.01 -26.35 67.59
CA LYS A 4 -36.70 -25.32 66.83
C LYS A 4 -35.98 -23.98 66.66
N ASN A 5 -35.60 -23.70 65.39
CA ASN A 5 -36.24 -22.65 64.58
C ASN A 5 -35.79 -22.72 63.11
N THR A 6 -36.44 -23.58 62.38
CA THR A 6 -36.69 -23.42 60.96
C THR A 6 -37.89 -22.51 60.82
N LEU A 7 -37.79 -21.48 60.13
CA LEU A 7 -38.76 -20.74 59.28
C LEU A 7 -38.48 -19.24 59.30
N ARG A 8 -38.14 -18.73 58.15
CA ARG A 8 -38.31 -17.35 57.68
C ARG A 8 -37.08 -16.83 56.86
N PHE A 9 -36.84 -17.51 55.77
CA PHE A 9 -36.07 -16.86 54.68
C PHE A 9 -36.54 -17.45 53.36
N SER A 10 -37.80 -17.21 53.04
CA SER A 10 -38.34 -17.62 51.72
C SER A 10 -39.41 -16.63 51.28
N LEU A 11 -39.07 -15.37 51.11
CA LEU A 11 -39.99 -14.38 50.47
C LEU A 11 -39.26 -13.06 50.15
N ALA A 12 -38.07 -13.10 49.53
CA ALA A 12 -37.40 -11.87 49.05
C ALA A 12 -36.66 -12.04 47.73
N PHE A 13 -37.00 -13.06 46.94
CA PHE A 13 -36.33 -13.26 45.63
C PHE A 13 -37.27 -13.28 44.42
N ALA A 14 -38.47 -12.73 44.54
CA ALA A 14 -39.46 -12.69 43.47
C ALA A 14 -39.71 -11.30 42.85
N ALA A 15 -38.95 -10.27 43.22
CA ALA A 15 -39.19 -8.90 42.72
C ALA A 15 -38.05 -8.27 41.94
N ALA A 16 -36.92 -8.98 41.67
CA ALA A 16 -35.79 -8.46 40.94
C ALA A 16 -35.66 -8.99 39.48
N GLY A 17 -36.64 -9.76 39.02
CA GLY A 17 -36.60 -10.42 37.69
C GLY A 17 -37.29 -9.69 36.53
N LEU A 18 -37.81 -8.48 36.72
CA LEU A 18 -38.69 -7.84 35.71
C LEU A 18 -38.20 -6.50 35.16
N VAL A 19 -36.93 -6.14 35.32
CA VAL A 19 -36.38 -4.86 34.78
C VAL A 19 -35.27 -5.06 33.78
N LEU A 20 -34.90 -6.30 33.38
CA LEU A 20 -33.86 -6.55 32.36
C LEU A 20 -34.43 -6.93 30.98
N ALA A 21 -35.71 -6.80 30.73
CA ALA A 21 -36.33 -7.08 29.42
C ALA A 21 -36.50 -5.83 28.53
N GLY A 22 -35.87 -4.71 28.85
CA GLY A 22 -36.14 -3.42 28.22
C GLY A 22 -35.08 -2.92 27.22
N CYS A 23 -34.01 -3.65 26.93
CA CYS A 23 -32.97 -3.21 25.96
C CYS A 23 -32.64 -4.22 24.85
N ALA A 24 -33.51 -5.18 24.57
CA ALA A 24 -33.51 -5.86 23.29
C ALA A 24 -34.23 -4.97 22.24
N GLY A 25 -33.74 -3.75 22.06
CA GLY A 25 -34.09 -2.95 20.92
C GLY A 25 -33.76 -3.77 19.69
N SER A 26 -34.76 -4.04 18.85
CA SER A 26 -34.63 -4.60 17.53
C SER A 26 -33.44 -3.93 16.85
N MET A 27 -32.29 -4.61 16.73
CA MET A 27 -31.35 -4.31 15.68
C MET A 27 -32.14 -4.57 14.40
N SER A 28 -32.75 -3.53 13.83
CA SER A 28 -33.22 -3.58 12.46
C SER A 28 -31.97 -3.99 11.68
N GLN A 29 -31.99 -5.17 11.10
CA GLN A 29 -31.02 -5.53 10.06
C GLN A 29 -31.22 -4.44 9.00
N GLY A 30 -30.35 -3.42 9.04
CA GLY A 30 -30.32 -2.42 8.02
C GLY A 30 -30.23 -3.16 6.69
N ALA A 31 -31.18 -2.93 5.80
CA ALA A 31 -31.19 -3.55 4.50
C ALA A 31 -29.79 -3.39 3.91
N SER A 32 -29.09 -4.49 3.63
CA SER A 32 -27.77 -4.47 3.06
C SER A 32 -27.88 -3.81 1.68
N MET A 33 -27.19 -2.67 1.52
CA MET A 33 -27.15 -1.98 0.24
C MET A 33 -26.55 -2.89 -0.84
N THR A 34 -27.11 -2.84 -2.02
CA THR A 34 -26.52 -3.49 -3.18
C THR A 34 -25.18 -2.84 -3.54
N PRO A 35 -24.28 -3.54 -4.26
CA PRO A 35 -23.04 -2.93 -4.75
C PRO A 35 -23.25 -1.64 -5.53
N ALA A 36 -24.30 -1.56 -6.34
CA ALA A 36 -24.64 -0.35 -7.11
C ALA A 36 -25.08 0.83 -6.22
N GLU A 37 -25.84 0.56 -5.15
CA GLU A 37 -26.24 1.59 -4.18
C GLU A 37 -25.04 2.07 -3.37
N LEU A 38 -24.10 1.16 -2.99
CA LEU A 38 -22.87 1.53 -2.31
C LEU A 38 -21.97 2.39 -3.20
N ASP A 39 -21.85 2.05 -4.49
CA ASP A 39 -21.08 2.84 -5.45
C ASP A 39 -21.69 4.23 -5.63
N ALA A 40 -23.01 4.32 -5.83
CA ALA A 40 -23.71 5.59 -5.94
C ALA A 40 -23.55 6.46 -4.69
N LEU A 41 -23.64 5.85 -3.49
CA LEU A 41 -23.44 6.55 -2.23
C LEU A 41 -21.99 7.05 -2.10
N THR A 42 -21.02 6.20 -2.44
CA THR A 42 -19.59 6.56 -2.41
C THR A 42 -19.32 7.75 -3.33
N GLN A 43 -19.80 7.72 -4.56
CA GLN A 43 -19.65 8.83 -5.50
C GLN A 43 -20.30 10.11 -4.98
N LYS A 44 -21.50 10.01 -4.39
CA LYS A 44 -22.19 11.15 -3.78
C LYS A 44 -21.36 11.74 -2.65
N VAL A 45 -20.93 10.93 -1.68
CA VAL A 45 -20.13 11.37 -0.53
C VAL A 45 -18.83 12.03 -0.97
N VAL A 46 -18.11 11.44 -1.93
CA VAL A 46 -16.86 12.04 -2.44
C VAL A 46 -17.13 13.38 -3.12
N LYS A 47 -18.14 13.47 -3.99
CA LYS A 47 -18.47 14.72 -4.68
C LYS A 47 -18.94 15.85 -3.74
N GLU A 48 -19.65 15.49 -2.68
CA GLU A 48 -20.18 16.48 -1.71
C GLU A 48 -19.17 16.89 -0.65
N SER A 49 -18.25 15.98 -0.25
CA SER A 49 -17.35 16.18 0.89
C SER A 49 -15.95 16.62 0.50
N PHE A 50 -15.49 16.28 -0.71
CA PHE A 50 -14.14 16.62 -1.18
C PHE A 50 -14.17 17.78 -2.17
N ARG A 51 -13.07 18.53 -2.21
CA ARG A 51 -12.90 19.69 -3.11
C ARG A 51 -11.49 19.65 -3.72
N ASP A 52 -11.39 20.11 -4.93
CA ASP A 52 -10.09 20.38 -5.55
C ASP A 52 -9.32 21.38 -4.68
N LYS A 53 -8.07 21.10 -4.40
CA LYS A 53 -7.20 21.99 -3.64
C LYS A 53 -5.76 21.88 -4.14
N GLY A 54 -5.20 22.98 -4.62
CA GLY A 54 -3.87 22.98 -5.21
C GLY A 54 -3.73 21.96 -6.32
N ILE A 55 -2.71 21.11 -6.23
CA ILE A 55 -2.44 20.03 -7.20
C ILE A 55 -3.32 18.80 -7.01
N VAL A 56 -4.06 18.70 -5.90
CA VAL A 56 -4.92 17.55 -5.61
C VAL A 56 -6.30 17.78 -6.24
N LYS A 57 -6.75 16.81 -7.03
CA LYS A 57 -8.02 16.84 -7.75
C LYS A 57 -8.94 15.71 -7.30
N VAL A 58 -10.23 16.05 -7.08
CA VAL A 58 -11.25 15.05 -6.70
C VAL A 58 -11.38 13.94 -7.77
N SER A 59 -11.20 14.30 -9.03
CA SER A 59 -11.23 13.32 -10.13
C SER A 59 -10.22 12.18 -10.01
N GLN A 60 -9.13 12.37 -9.25
CA GLN A 60 -8.15 11.33 -9.00
C GLN A 60 -8.72 10.17 -8.17
N ALA A 61 -9.76 10.42 -7.35
CA ALA A 61 -10.45 9.37 -6.59
C ALA A 61 -11.29 8.44 -7.49
N PHE A 62 -11.60 8.88 -8.70
CA PHE A 62 -12.41 8.13 -9.67
C PHE A 62 -11.58 7.65 -10.87
N ALA A 63 -10.25 7.69 -10.76
CA ALA A 63 -9.38 7.21 -11.83
C ALA A 63 -9.68 5.74 -12.15
N ASP A 64 -9.97 5.48 -13.43
CA ASP A 64 -10.29 4.14 -13.90
C ASP A 64 -8.99 3.34 -14.13
N ASP A 65 -8.73 2.40 -13.25
CA ASP A 65 -7.61 1.48 -13.34
C ASP A 65 -8.14 0.04 -13.36
N PRO A 66 -8.14 -0.64 -14.50
CA PRO A 66 -8.70 -1.98 -14.61
C PRO A 66 -7.98 -3.02 -13.73
N THR A 67 -6.70 -2.81 -13.44
CA THR A 67 -5.95 -3.69 -12.53
C THR A 67 -6.40 -3.50 -11.09
N THR A 68 -6.56 -2.26 -10.64
CA THR A 68 -7.08 -1.97 -9.30
C THR A 68 -8.48 -2.52 -9.13
N LYS A 69 -9.39 -2.28 -10.07
CA LYS A 69 -10.75 -2.84 -10.03
C LYS A 69 -10.79 -4.36 -9.94
N ALA A 70 -9.93 -5.05 -10.70
CA ALA A 70 -9.88 -6.52 -10.66
C ALA A 70 -9.36 -7.02 -9.30
N CYS A 71 -8.36 -6.36 -8.72
CA CYS A 71 -7.81 -6.72 -7.41
C CYS A 71 -8.82 -6.44 -6.29
N ASP A 72 -9.49 -5.29 -6.33
CA ASP A 72 -10.52 -4.92 -5.34
C ASP A 72 -11.70 -5.90 -5.37
N ALA A 73 -12.15 -6.28 -6.58
CA ALA A 73 -13.21 -7.28 -6.72
C ALA A 73 -12.80 -8.66 -6.20
N ALA A 74 -11.54 -9.06 -6.39
CA ALA A 74 -11.01 -10.31 -5.87
C ALA A 74 -10.93 -10.28 -4.33
N ASP A 75 -10.50 -9.16 -3.76
CA ASP A 75 -10.40 -8.97 -2.31
C ASP A 75 -11.77 -9.00 -1.65
N VAL A 76 -12.74 -8.25 -2.17
CA VAL A 76 -14.14 -8.27 -1.71
C VAL A 76 -14.76 -9.68 -1.79
N ALA A 77 -14.44 -10.44 -2.84
CA ALA A 77 -14.91 -11.81 -2.99
C ALA A 77 -14.17 -12.81 -2.09
N GLY A 78 -13.11 -12.40 -1.41
CA GLY A 78 -12.25 -13.30 -0.61
C GLY A 78 -11.56 -14.37 -1.45
N LYS A 79 -11.34 -14.12 -2.75
CA LYS A 79 -10.72 -15.06 -3.69
C LYS A 79 -9.62 -14.36 -4.48
N PRO A 80 -8.39 -14.88 -4.48
CA PRO A 80 -7.32 -14.30 -5.29
C PRO A 80 -7.66 -14.37 -6.78
N LEU A 81 -7.05 -13.49 -7.58
CA LEU A 81 -7.11 -13.58 -9.03
C LEU A 81 -6.55 -14.92 -9.51
N SER A 82 -7.10 -15.45 -10.61
CA SER A 82 -6.47 -16.60 -11.26
C SER A 82 -5.07 -16.25 -11.78
N ALA A 83 -4.22 -17.25 -11.92
CA ALA A 83 -2.87 -17.08 -12.44
C ALA A 83 -2.86 -16.44 -13.84
N GLU A 84 -3.81 -16.83 -14.70
CA GLU A 84 -3.96 -16.30 -16.07
C GLU A 84 -4.35 -14.82 -16.02
N ARG A 85 -5.33 -14.46 -15.16
CA ARG A 85 -5.77 -13.07 -15.04
C ARG A 85 -4.67 -12.18 -14.44
N SER A 86 -3.92 -12.69 -13.46
CA SER A 86 -2.76 -11.98 -12.90
C SER A 86 -1.72 -11.69 -13.98
N LYS A 87 -1.34 -12.69 -14.78
CA LYS A 87 -0.37 -12.53 -15.87
C LYS A 87 -0.85 -11.55 -16.95
N GLU A 88 -2.13 -11.58 -17.30
CA GLU A 88 -2.73 -10.63 -18.25
C GLU A 88 -2.57 -9.18 -17.73
N LEU A 89 -2.94 -8.93 -16.47
CA LEU A 89 -2.84 -7.61 -15.86
C LEU A 89 -1.38 -7.17 -15.68
N GLU A 90 -0.47 -8.06 -15.33
CA GLU A 90 0.96 -7.78 -15.25
C GLU A 90 1.51 -7.39 -16.62
N ALA A 91 1.11 -8.09 -17.69
CA ALA A 91 1.51 -7.75 -19.06
C ALA A 91 0.97 -6.38 -19.51
N LEU A 92 -0.26 -6.01 -19.12
CA LEU A 92 -0.80 -4.68 -19.36
C LEU A 92 0.03 -3.60 -18.64
N ASN A 93 0.35 -3.84 -17.38
CA ASN A 93 1.17 -2.91 -16.59
C ASN A 93 2.62 -2.82 -17.10
N MET A 94 3.19 -3.93 -17.58
CA MET A 94 4.53 -3.96 -18.16
C MET A 94 4.66 -3.03 -19.37
N LYS A 95 3.62 -2.90 -20.18
CA LYS A 95 3.60 -1.96 -21.34
C LYS A 95 3.68 -0.49 -20.90
N THR A 96 3.39 -0.19 -19.65
CA THR A 96 3.46 1.17 -19.09
C THR A 96 4.77 1.47 -18.36
N VAL A 97 5.68 0.51 -18.29
CA VAL A 97 7.02 0.74 -17.76
C VAL A 97 7.81 1.55 -18.79
N HIS A 98 8.21 2.74 -18.39
CA HIS A 98 9.12 3.55 -19.20
C HIS A 98 10.55 3.10 -18.90
N TRP A 99 11.25 2.70 -19.96
CA TRP A 99 12.65 2.29 -19.91
C TRP A 99 13.53 3.45 -20.32
N PRO A 100 14.68 3.70 -19.67
CA PRO A 100 15.55 4.80 -20.04
C PRO A 100 16.03 4.67 -21.50
N ALA A 101 15.77 5.70 -22.31
CA ALA A 101 16.13 5.69 -23.73
C ALA A 101 17.66 5.66 -23.96
N ASP A 102 18.44 6.17 -22.99
CA ASP A 102 19.90 6.17 -23.00
C ASP A 102 20.52 4.89 -22.42
N GLY A 103 19.69 3.93 -22.01
CA GLY A 103 20.11 2.68 -21.39
C GLY A 103 20.74 2.83 -20.00
N LYS A 104 20.70 4.02 -19.38
CA LYS A 104 21.30 4.29 -18.08
C LYS A 104 20.27 4.11 -16.96
N TYR A 105 20.47 3.11 -16.15
CA TYR A 105 19.57 2.75 -15.05
C TYR A 105 20.07 3.19 -13.68
N LEU A 106 21.30 3.60 -13.56
CA LEU A 106 21.98 3.91 -12.29
C LEU A 106 22.22 5.41 -12.16
N GLY A 107 21.96 5.93 -10.97
CA GLY A 107 22.21 7.31 -10.56
C GLY A 107 23.17 7.39 -9.39
N ASP A 108 22.92 8.33 -8.47
CA ASP A 108 23.67 8.50 -7.23
C ASP A 108 22.91 7.87 -6.05
N TRP A 109 23.48 6.84 -5.43
CA TRP A 109 22.88 6.19 -4.29
C TRP A 109 22.67 7.13 -3.09
N LYS A 110 23.49 8.18 -2.93
CA LYS A 110 23.35 9.17 -1.85
C LYS A 110 22.07 10.00 -2.00
N GLU A 111 21.75 10.37 -3.25
CA GLU A 111 20.49 11.04 -3.54
C GLU A 111 19.33 10.03 -3.41
N GLY A 112 19.54 8.79 -3.83
CA GLY A 112 18.60 7.70 -3.62
C GLY A 112 18.21 7.50 -2.16
N GLU A 113 19.16 7.57 -1.25
CA GLU A 113 18.90 7.48 0.20
C GLU A 113 18.02 8.63 0.71
N LYS A 114 18.30 9.87 0.31
CA LYS A 114 17.48 11.03 0.65
C LYS A 114 16.05 10.89 0.13
N ILE A 115 15.90 10.40 -1.11
CA ILE A 115 14.59 10.17 -1.73
C ILE A 115 13.84 9.06 -0.98
N ALA A 116 14.51 7.95 -0.66
CA ALA A 116 13.91 6.82 0.05
C ALA A 116 13.39 7.19 1.44
N GLN A 117 14.10 8.04 2.16
CA GLN A 117 13.73 8.52 3.49
C GLN A 117 12.67 9.63 3.48
N SER A 118 12.53 10.35 2.37
CA SER A 118 11.65 11.51 2.31
C SER A 118 10.20 11.13 2.02
N GLY A 119 9.28 11.54 2.90
CA GLY A 119 7.83 11.46 2.67
C GLY A 119 7.21 12.73 2.07
N ARG A 120 8.03 13.66 1.55
CA ARG A 120 7.54 14.94 1.02
C ARG A 120 6.81 14.78 -0.31
N GLY A 121 5.86 15.66 -0.53
CA GLY A 121 5.24 15.87 -1.81
C GLY A 121 3.83 15.31 -1.93
N ARG A 122 3.17 15.65 -3.05
CA ARG A 122 1.80 15.25 -3.42
C ARG A 122 0.72 15.71 -2.44
N THR A 123 0.98 16.81 -1.73
CA THR A 123 -0.01 17.48 -0.90
C THR A 123 -0.62 18.68 -1.63
N TRP A 124 -1.76 19.17 -1.15
CA TRP A 124 -2.42 20.35 -1.74
C TRP A 124 -1.63 21.66 -1.59
N THR A 125 -0.59 21.68 -0.76
CA THR A 125 0.30 22.84 -0.56
C THR A 125 1.51 22.82 -1.49
N ASP A 126 1.75 21.70 -2.17
CA ASP A 126 2.90 21.58 -3.06
C ASP A 126 2.67 22.31 -4.38
N LYS A 127 3.76 22.74 -5.01
CA LYS A 127 3.75 23.25 -6.36
C LYS A 127 3.72 22.11 -7.38
N ALA A 128 3.01 22.33 -8.48
CA ALA A 128 3.05 21.38 -9.59
C ALA A 128 4.50 21.16 -10.07
N GLY A 129 4.89 19.91 -10.27
CA GLY A 129 6.23 19.54 -10.70
C GLY A 129 7.31 19.60 -9.61
N ALA A 130 6.95 19.89 -8.36
CA ALA A 130 7.90 19.79 -7.25
C ALA A 130 8.38 18.34 -7.09
N ALA A 131 9.66 18.17 -6.72
CA ALA A 131 10.22 16.86 -6.46
C ALA A 131 9.58 16.24 -5.21
N ASN A 132 9.13 14.99 -5.35
CA ASN A 132 8.58 14.20 -4.26
C ASN A 132 9.62 13.27 -3.67
N GLY A 133 9.39 12.79 -2.44
CA GLY A 133 10.10 11.67 -1.85
C GLY A 133 9.46 10.34 -2.22
N GLY A 134 10.20 9.26 -2.02
CA GLY A 134 9.73 7.90 -2.26
C GLY A 134 9.09 7.25 -1.05
N ASN A 135 9.42 7.73 0.15
CA ASN A 135 8.90 7.24 1.43
C ASN A 135 9.01 5.71 1.62
N CYS A 136 10.10 5.13 1.12
CA CYS A 136 10.27 3.68 1.03
C CYS A 136 10.34 3.02 2.41
N TYR A 137 10.89 3.72 3.41
CA TYR A 137 11.00 3.25 4.80
C TYR A 137 9.65 2.99 5.48
N ASN A 138 8.58 3.64 5.03
CA ASN A 138 7.25 3.34 5.57
C ASN A 138 6.78 1.91 5.29
N CYS A 139 7.35 1.25 4.30
CA CYS A 139 6.96 -0.10 3.92
C CYS A 139 8.11 -1.11 4.04
N HIS A 140 9.37 -0.67 3.94
CA HIS A 140 10.52 -1.55 3.87
C HIS A 140 11.60 -1.17 4.90
N GLN A 141 12.20 -2.17 5.52
CA GLN A 141 13.55 -2.00 6.05
C GLN A 141 14.52 -1.86 4.87
N ILE A 142 15.35 -0.82 4.88
CA ILE A 142 16.31 -0.53 3.81
C ILE A 142 17.74 -0.69 4.30
N THR A 143 18.07 -0.13 5.46
CA THR A 143 19.37 -0.29 6.09
C THR A 143 19.25 -1.07 7.39
N LYS A 144 20.38 -1.59 7.88
CA LYS A 144 20.43 -2.32 9.15
C LYS A 144 20.23 -1.39 10.35
N GLU A 145 20.72 -0.18 10.24
CA GLU A 145 20.73 0.84 11.30
C GLU A 145 19.36 1.52 11.46
N GLU A 146 18.42 1.30 10.52
CA GLU A 146 17.07 1.85 10.60
C GLU A 146 16.31 1.24 11.78
N ILE A 147 15.99 2.05 12.77
CA ILE A 147 15.31 1.62 14.01
C ILE A 147 13.79 1.61 13.90
N SER A 148 13.24 2.26 12.86
CA SER A 148 11.80 2.33 12.63
C SER A 148 11.49 2.25 11.14
N PHE A 149 10.83 1.19 10.73
CA PHE A 149 10.42 0.95 9.35
C PHE A 149 9.14 0.14 9.30
N GLY A 150 8.40 0.25 8.19
CA GLY A 150 7.23 -0.58 7.96
C GLY A 150 7.59 -1.99 7.52
N THR A 151 6.67 -2.91 7.76
CA THR A 151 6.81 -4.34 7.41
C THR A 151 5.81 -4.80 6.34
N ILE A 152 5.15 -3.86 5.69
CA ILE A 152 4.20 -4.14 4.59
C ILE A 152 4.95 -4.74 3.38
N GLY A 153 6.15 -4.22 3.10
CA GLY A 153 7.04 -4.75 2.10
C GLY A 153 8.15 -5.62 2.70
N PRO A 154 8.80 -6.50 1.91
CA PRO A 154 9.94 -7.28 2.38
C PRO A 154 11.12 -6.36 2.72
N SER A 155 12.01 -6.82 3.62
CA SER A 155 13.27 -6.13 3.87
C SER A 155 14.09 -6.04 2.58
N LEU A 156 14.63 -4.85 2.33
CA LEU A 156 15.53 -4.56 1.22
C LEU A 156 17.01 -4.53 1.67
N TYR A 157 17.27 -4.74 2.96
CA TYR A 157 18.63 -4.84 3.47
C TYR A 157 19.40 -5.93 2.73
N ASN A 158 20.61 -5.62 2.31
CA ASN A 158 21.45 -6.46 1.45
C ASN A 158 20.83 -6.81 0.08
N TYR A 159 19.94 -5.96 -0.45
CA TYR A 159 19.20 -6.25 -1.68
C TYR A 159 20.10 -6.64 -2.86
N GLY A 160 21.14 -5.86 -3.16
CA GLY A 160 22.12 -6.16 -4.20
C GLY A 160 23.02 -7.33 -3.83
N LYS A 161 23.49 -7.37 -2.58
CA LYS A 161 24.40 -8.40 -2.07
C LYS A 161 23.77 -9.80 -2.13
N ILE A 162 22.53 -9.96 -1.69
CA ILE A 162 21.78 -11.24 -1.72
C ILE A 162 21.58 -11.71 -3.17
N ARG A 163 21.51 -10.79 -4.13
CA ARG A 163 21.36 -11.08 -5.57
C ARG A 163 22.69 -11.24 -6.31
N GLY A 164 23.82 -11.25 -5.58
CA GLY A 164 25.14 -11.42 -6.16
C GLY A 164 25.64 -10.23 -6.98
N VAL A 165 25.07 -9.04 -6.79
CA VAL A 165 25.48 -7.84 -7.52
C VAL A 165 26.72 -7.25 -6.85
N THR A 166 27.86 -7.45 -7.48
CA THR A 166 29.16 -6.88 -7.07
C THR A 166 29.51 -5.62 -7.87
N ASP A 167 29.02 -5.55 -9.09
CA ASP A 167 29.09 -4.37 -9.97
C ASP A 167 27.77 -4.24 -10.72
N PRO A 168 26.92 -3.26 -10.37
CA PRO A 168 25.63 -3.09 -11.02
C PRO A 168 25.73 -2.59 -12.46
N SER A 169 26.92 -2.14 -12.91
CA SER A 169 27.15 -1.76 -14.32
C SER A 169 27.52 -2.94 -15.21
N SER A 170 27.84 -4.09 -14.62
CA SER A 170 28.26 -5.29 -15.34
C SER A 170 27.13 -5.91 -16.17
N PRO A 171 27.43 -6.59 -17.29
CA PRO A 171 26.43 -7.33 -18.06
C PRO A 171 25.65 -8.35 -17.24
N GLN A 172 26.29 -8.99 -16.26
CA GLN A 172 25.71 -10.01 -15.38
C GLN A 172 24.63 -9.43 -14.46
N ALA A 173 24.72 -8.16 -14.09
CA ALA A 173 23.77 -7.49 -13.23
C ALA A 173 22.55 -6.92 -13.99
N GLN A 174 22.59 -6.84 -15.33
CA GLN A 174 21.59 -6.11 -16.12
C GLN A 174 20.16 -6.62 -15.92
N GLU A 175 19.96 -7.90 -15.73
CA GLU A 175 18.64 -8.45 -15.50
C GLU A 175 18.06 -7.95 -14.16
N ILE A 176 18.87 -7.98 -13.09
CA ILE A 176 18.48 -7.47 -11.78
C ILE A 176 18.27 -5.96 -11.80
N VAL A 177 19.12 -5.23 -12.50
CA VAL A 177 18.98 -3.76 -12.67
C VAL A 177 17.66 -3.43 -13.35
N LYS A 178 17.32 -4.08 -14.46
CA LYS A 178 16.06 -3.88 -15.17
C LYS A 178 14.86 -4.29 -14.33
N TYR A 179 14.94 -5.43 -13.64
CA TYR A 179 13.89 -5.85 -12.70
C TYR A 179 13.65 -4.80 -11.62
N THR A 180 14.72 -4.31 -10.99
CA THR A 180 14.64 -3.30 -9.92
C THR A 180 14.03 -2.00 -10.44
N TRP A 181 14.48 -1.54 -11.61
CA TRP A 181 13.88 -0.39 -12.30
C TRP A 181 12.39 -0.55 -12.52
N GLY A 182 12.01 -1.61 -13.22
CA GLY A 182 10.62 -1.85 -13.58
C GLY A 182 9.71 -2.00 -12.37
N LYS A 183 10.20 -2.66 -11.30
CA LYS A 183 9.47 -2.83 -10.04
C LYS A 183 9.20 -1.51 -9.33
N ILE A 184 10.14 -0.58 -9.34
CA ILE A 184 9.97 0.77 -8.79
C ILE A 184 9.06 1.60 -9.72
N TRP A 185 9.27 1.49 -11.04
CA TRP A 185 8.48 2.24 -12.01
C TRP A 185 7.00 1.88 -11.94
N ASN A 186 6.68 0.60 -12.10
CA ASN A 186 5.32 0.07 -11.96
C ASN A 186 5.33 -1.32 -11.30
N SER A 187 5.09 -1.34 -10.00
CA SER A 187 5.07 -2.55 -9.19
C SER A 187 4.09 -3.61 -9.68
N LYS A 188 2.96 -3.19 -10.29
CA LYS A 188 1.92 -4.06 -10.82
C LYS A 188 2.33 -4.79 -12.11
N ALA A 189 3.42 -4.38 -12.74
CA ALA A 189 4.05 -5.12 -13.85
C ALA A 189 4.66 -6.47 -13.42
N TYR A 190 4.86 -6.69 -12.11
CA TYR A 190 5.49 -7.90 -11.55
C TYR A 190 4.62 -8.59 -10.49
N ASN A 191 3.55 -7.96 -10.08
CA ASN A 191 2.52 -8.51 -9.21
C ASN A 191 1.27 -7.62 -9.37
N ALA A 192 0.25 -8.13 -10.05
CA ALA A 192 -0.95 -7.38 -10.41
C ALA A 192 -1.61 -6.67 -9.22
N CYS A 193 -1.71 -7.35 -8.07
CA CYS A 193 -2.32 -6.80 -6.86
C CYS A 193 -1.31 -6.25 -5.84
N SER A 194 -0.14 -5.81 -6.31
CA SER A 194 0.85 -5.19 -5.44
C SER A 194 0.33 -3.90 -4.80
N ASN A 195 0.48 -3.79 -3.47
CA ASN A 195 0.24 -2.56 -2.72
C ASN A 195 1.42 -1.57 -2.79
N MET A 196 2.58 -1.98 -3.34
CA MET A 196 3.70 -1.07 -3.56
C MET A 196 3.30 0.01 -4.56
N PRO A 197 3.56 1.30 -4.27
CA PRO A 197 3.27 2.39 -5.20
C PRO A 197 3.91 2.19 -6.57
N ARG A 198 3.23 2.60 -7.62
CA ARG A 198 3.76 2.66 -8.99
C ARG A 198 4.51 3.96 -9.17
N ALA A 199 5.68 4.09 -8.54
CA ALA A 199 6.31 5.38 -8.27
C ALA A 199 6.63 6.19 -9.54
N GLY A 200 7.18 5.57 -10.58
CA GLY A 200 7.42 6.23 -11.87
C GLY A 200 6.13 6.43 -12.66
N HIS A 201 5.31 5.37 -12.81
CA HIS A 201 4.08 5.40 -13.59
C HIS A 201 3.08 6.46 -13.09
N ALA A 202 2.95 6.59 -11.77
CA ALA A 202 2.05 7.58 -11.15
C ALA A 202 2.67 8.98 -11.04
N GLY A 203 3.87 9.20 -11.57
CA GLY A 203 4.57 10.49 -11.49
C GLY A 203 4.93 10.90 -10.07
N ILE A 204 5.08 9.95 -9.15
CA ILE A 204 5.58 10.21 -7.80
C ILE A 204 7.07 10.54 -7.87
N LEU A 205 7.83 9.70 -8.58
CA LEU A 205 9.24 9.89 -8.84
C LEU A 205 9.47 10.11 -10.34
N ASN A 206 10.38 11.01 -10.68
CA ASN A 206 10.85 11.18 -12.05
C ASN A 206 11.95 10.14 -12.38
N GLU A 207 12.36 10.09 -13.64
CA GLU A 207 13.33 9.12 -14.14
C GLU A 207 14.67 9.17 -13.38
N ASN A 208 15.21 10.37 -13.11
CA ASN A 208 16.46 10.51 -12.37
C ASN A 208 16.34 10.00 -10.94
N GLN A 209 15.23 10.30 -10.27
CA GLN A 209 14.97 9.79 -8.92
C GLN A 209 14.86 8.26 -8.90
N VAL A 210 14.28 7.65 -9.92
CA VAL A 210 14.26 6.18 -10.04
C VAL A 210 15.67 5.62 -10.26
N ARG A 211 16.52 6.28 -11.07
CA ARG A 211 17.95 5.92 -11.23
C ARG A 211 18.68 5.93 -9.88
N ASP A 212 18.46 6.96 -9.08
CA ASP A 212 19.10 7.14 -7.78
C ASP A 212 18.65 6.04 -6.79
N ILE A 213 17.36 5.68 -6.77
CA ILE A 213 16.86 4.57 -5.95
C ILE A 213 17.41 3.21 -6.43
N VAL A 214 17.51 2.97 -7.74
CA VAL A 214 18.13 1.74 -8.26
C VAL A 214 19.59 1.65 -7.82
N ALA A 215 20.33 2.76 -7.89
CA ALA A 215 21.69 2.82 -7.37
C ALA A 215 21.75 2.58 -5.86
N LEU A 216 20.85 3.17 -5.06
CA LEU A 216 20.76 2.89 -3.62
C LEU A 216 20.63 1.39 -3.33
N LEU A 217 19.77 0.69 -4.07
CA LEU A 217 19.49 -0.72 -3.81
C LEU A 217 20.60 -1.66 -4.30
N LEU A 218 21.36 -1.27 -5.33
CA LEU A 218 22.28 -2.18 -6.02
C LEU A 218 23.78 -1.83 -5.88
N ASP A 219 24.13 -0.58 -5.53
CA ASP A 219 25.54 -0.23 -5.34
C ASP A 219 26.13 -0.90 -4.10
N PRO A 220 27.22 -1.65 -4.23
CA PRO A 220 27.87 -2.29 -3.07
C PRO A 220 28.35 -1.30 -2.00
N LYS A 221 28.56 -0.03 -2.36
CA LYS A 221 28.98 1.03 -1.43
C LYS A 221 27.82 1.69 -0.70
N SER A 222 26.58 1.42 -1.13
CA SER A 222 25.40 1.99 -0.49
C SER A 222 25.19 1.40 0.93
N PRO A 223 24.53 2.11 1.83
CA PRO A 223 24.23 1.61 3.17
C PRO A 223 23.33 0.37 3.17
N VAL A 224 22.61 0.13 2.07
CA VAL A 224 21.75 -1.05 1.90
C VAL A 224 22.58 -2.33 1.86
N ASN A 225 23.79 -2.31 1.30
CA ASN A 225 24.60 -3.48 0.96
C ASN A 225 25.87 -3.62 1.82
N ARG A 226 25.99 -2.88 2.91
CA ARG A 226 27.14 -2.93 3.84
C ARG A 226 26.97 -3.92 4.97
#